data_a6bf683099c5c996c1d8cc6f21b300a4
#
_entry.id   a6bf683099c5c996c1d8cc6f21b300a4
#
_cell.length_a   1.000
_cell.length_b   1.000
_cell.length_c   1.000
_cell.angle_alpha   90.00
_cell.angle_beta   90.00
_cell.angle_gamma   90.00
#
_symmetry.space_group_name_H-M   'P 1'
#
loop_
_entity.id
_entity.type
_entity.pdbx_description
1 polymer ?
#
loop_
_entity_poly.entity_id
_entity_poly.type
_entity_poly.pdbx_seq_one_letter_code
_entity_poly.pdbx_strand_id
1 'polypeptide(L)'
;LHTAYRRQRQMCIRDSYLYSLPLDYYRKYGARKYGAHGTSHRYVSHRAAEMLGKPLEDLKMITMHLGSGVSMTAIKDGKSLDTSMGFTPLAGVTMSTRSGDIDASLVAFLMKKLDIKDPEEMIDILNKKSGIYGISGLSPDMRDLEKTREERPESQLAIDIFVNRLIKYVGSYVAIMGGLDVLVITAGMGEGDILMRQRIGDRLSYFGVEVDPERNNVMAQERIISTDDSKVKVLLVPTNEEVMIARDVMSVGQIK
;
A
#
# COMPACT_ATOMS: atom_id res chain seq x y z
N LEU A 1 7.76 5.64 -22.34
CA LEU A 1 6.70 5.55 -21.30
C LEU A 1 6.03 4.16 -21.21
N HIS A 2 5.88 3.42 -22.33
CA HIS A 2 5.17 2.13 -22.36
C HIS A 2 5.94 0.92 -21.80
N THR A 3 7.26 0.97 -21.73
CA THR A 3 8.08 -0.18 -21.30
C THR A 3 8.24 -0.31 -19.79
N ALA A 4 8.29 0.80 -19.03
CA ALA A 4 8.40 0.77 -17.58
C ALA A 4 7.11 0.25 -16.91
N TYR A 5 5.94 0.60 -17.44
CA TYR A 5 4.65 0.13 -16.93
C TYR A 5 4.36 -1.36 -17.22
N ARG A 6 5.00 -1.97 -18.22
CA ARG A 6 4.83 -3.41 -18.49
C ARG A 6 5.41 -4.31 -17.40
N ARG A 7 6.42 -3.87 -16.67
CA ARG A 7 7.09 -4.66 -15.62
C ARG A 7 6.34 -4.67 -14.28
N GLN A 8 5.43 -3.72 -14.06
CA GLN A 8 4.63 -3.61 -12.84
C GLN A 8 3.22 -4.20 -12.97
N ARG A 9 2.95 -5.00 -14.00
CA ARG A 9 1.65 -5.64 -14.17
C ARG A 9 1.42 -6.65 -13.06
N GLN A 10 0.87 -6.18 -11.96
CA GLN A 10 0.07 -7.04 -11.10
C GLN A 10 -1.14 -7.46 -11.95
N MET A 11 -1.25 -8.76 -12.23
CA MET A 11 -2.37 -9.29 -13.00
C MET A 11 -3.56 -9.44 -12.05
N CYS A 12 -4.18 -8.31 -11.67
CA CYS A 12 -5.48 -8.33 -11.01
C CYS A 12 -6.52 -8.98 -11.93
N ILE A 13 -7.51 -9.62 -11.36
CA ILE A 13 -8.66 -10.14 -12.13
C ILE A 13 -9.43 -8.97 -12.75
N ARG A 14 -10.13 -9.24 -13.85
CA ARG A 14 -10.67 -8.19 -14.74
C ARG A 14 -11.61 -7.20 -14.06
N ASP A 15 -12.44 -7.64 -13.15
CA ASP A 15 -13.39 -6.81 -12.40
C ASP A 15 -12.73 -5.90 -11.38
N SER A 16 -11.52 -6.25 -10.90
CA SER A 16 -10.77 -5.43 -9.94
C SER A 16 -9.95 -4.32 -10.60
N TYR A 17 -9.49 -4.48 -11.86
CA TYR A 17 -8.68 -3.44 -12.51
C TYR A 17 -9.48 -2.44 -13.34
N LEU A 18 -10.74 -2.70 -13.65
CA LEU A 18 -11.58 -1.77 -14.39
C LEU A 18 -12.19 -0.72 -13.47
N TYR A 19 -12.28 0.50 -13.98
CA TYR A 19 -13.09 1.53 -13.37
C TYR A 19 -14.55 1.43 -13.85
N SER A 20 -15.50 1.87 -13.04
CA SER A 20 -16.91 1.98 -13.40
C SER A 20 -17.13 3.16 -14.37
N LEU A 21 -16.48 3.11 -15.52
CA LEU A 21 -16.53 4.06 -16.63
C LEU A 21 -17.03 3.36 -17.90
N PRO A 22 -17.45 4.11 -18.93
CA PRO A 22 -17.77 3.49 -20.22
C PRO A 22 -16.62 2.56 -20.67
N LEU A 23 -16.96 1.31 -20.97
CA LEU A 23 -15.97 0.26 -21.29
C LEU A 23 -15.06 0.63 -22.48
N ASP A 24 -15.55 1.48 -23.36
CA ASP A 24 -14.77 2.00 -24.49
C ASP A 24 -13.58 2.83 -24.07
N TYR A 25 -13.59 3.46 -22.90
CA TYR A 25 -12.43 4.20 -22.40
C TYR A 25 -11.28 3.24 -22.04
N TYR A 26 -11.60 2.06 -21.50
CA TYR A 26 -10.60 1.02 -21.35
C TYR A 26 -10.09 0.51 -22.70
N ARG A 27 -11.01 0.20 -23.63
CA ARG A 27 -10.64 -0.37 -24.94
C ARG A 27 -9.81 0.56 -25.80
N LYS A 28 -10.15 1.85 -25.82
CA LYS A 28 -9.50 2.85 -26.68
C LYS A 28 -8.27 3.50 -26.04
N TYR A 29 -8.34 3.76 -24.73
CA TYR A 29 -7.33 4.56 -24.03
C TYR A 29 -6.57 3.81 -22.95
N GLY A 30 -6.93 2.55 -22.67
CA GLY A 30 -6.32 1.77 -21.61
C GLY A 30 -6.65 2.30 -20.20
N ALA A 31 -7.79 2.97 -20.02
CA ALA A 31 -8.23 3.51 -18.73
C ALA A 31 -8.57 2.38 -17.75
N ARG A 32 -7.59 1.99 -16.93
CA ARG A 32 -7.67 0.91 -15.94
C ARG A 32 -6.72 1.15 -14.77
N LYS A 33 -6.85 0.41 -13.68
CA LYS A 33 -5.80 0.32 -12.67
C LYS A 33 -4.57 -0.38 -13.24
N TYR A 34 -3.41 0.17 -12.97
CA TYR A 34 -2.09 -0.43 -13.26
C TYR A 34 -1.37 -0.84 -12.00
N GLY A 35 -1.59 -0.12 -10.89
CA GLY A 35 -0.89 -0.32 -9.63
C GLY A 35 0.57 0.16 -9.68
N ALA A 36 1.24 0.06 -8.56
CA ALA A 36 2.68 0.29 -8.43
C ALA A 36 3.28 -0.60 -7.34
N HIS A 37 4.63 -0.58 -7.19
CA HIS A 37 5.41 -1.43 -6.29
C HIS A 37 5.22 -2.95 -6.53
N GLY A 38 4.84 -3.34 -7.75
CA GLY A 38 4.55 -4.74 -8.08
C GLY A 38 5.70 -5.69 -7.78
N THR A 39 6.95 -5.26 -8.03
CA THR A 39 8.16 -6.05 -7.73
C THR A 39 8.30 -6.28 -6.22
N SER A 40 8.08 -5.23 -5.42
CA SER A 40 8.11 -5.31 -3.96
C SER A 40 7.01 -6.26 -3.43
N HIS A 41 5.75 -6.05 -3.83
CA HIS A 41 4.63 -6.91 -3.41
C HIS A 41 4.86 -8.39 -3.77
N ARG A 42 5.40 -8.64 -4.95
CA ARG A 42 5.74 -10.00 -5.40
C ARG A 42 6.86 -10.60 -4.55
N TYR A 43 7.92 -9.85 -4.27
CA TYR A 43 9.01 -10.32 -3.43
C TYR A 43 8.52 -10.68 -2.02
N VAL A 44 7.88 -9.74 -1.34
CA VAL A 44 7.51 -9.93 0.06
C VAL A 44 6.42 -10.99 0.24
N SER A 45 5.53 -11.19 -0.74
CA SER A 45 4.52 -12.24 -0.67
C SER A 45 5.12 -13.65 -0.76
N HIS A 46 6.05 -13.87 -1.70
CA HIS A 46 6.76 -15.14 -1.80
C HIS A 46 7.60 -15.39 -0.56
N ARG A 47 8.32 -14.36 -0.09
CA ARG A 47 9.16 -14.48 1.09
C ARG A 47 8.35 -14.77 2.35
N ALA A 48 7.20 -14.15 2.53
CA ALA A 48 6.30 -14.44 3.64
C ALA A 48 5.76 -15.89 3.60
N ALA A 49 5.41 -16.39 2.41
CA ALA A 49 4.99 -17.78 2.23
C ALA A 49 6.12 -18.76 2.59
N GLU A 50 7.36 -18.48 2.15
CA GLU A 50 8.56 -19.24 2.54
C GLU A 50 8.77 -19.25 4.07
N MET A 51 8.67 -18.07 4.73
CA MET A 51 8.84 -17.96 6.19
C MET A 51 7.77 -18.74 6.97
N LEU A 52 6.57 -18.88 6.40
CA LEU A 52 5.48 -19.64 7.01
C LEU A 52 5.49 -21.13 6.63
N GLY A 53 6.35 -21.55 5.70
CA GLY A 53 6.42 -22.92 5.20
C GLY A 53 5.13 -23.37 4.50
N LYS A 54 4.40 -22.44 3.85
CA LYS A 54 3.14 -22.69 3.16
C LYS A 54 3.20 -22.24 1.71
N PRO A 55 2.52 -22.93 0.77
CA PRO A 55 2.34 -22.44 -0.59
C PRO A 55 1.61 -21.08 -0.60
N LEU A 56 2.04 -20.18 -1.48
CA LEU A 56 1.42 -18.84 -1.59
C LEU A 56 -0.06 -18.93 -2.01
N GLU A 57 -0.40 -19.90 -2.83
CA GLU A 57 -1.76 -20.18 -3.31
C GLU A 57 -2.74 -20.57 -2.20
N ASP A 58 -2.25 -21.08 -1.07
CA ASP A 58 -3.08 -21.47 0.07
C ASP A 58 -3.35 -20.30 1.03
N LEU A 59 -2.77 -19.11 0.76
CA LEU A 59 -2.80 -17.96 1.66
C LEU A 59 -3.66 -16.83 1.11
N LYS A 60 -4.52 -16.28 1.96
CA LYS A 60 -5.17 -14.97 1.77
C LYS A 60 -4.28 -13.92 2.43
N MET A 61 -3.58 -13.17 1.63
CA MET A 61 -2.52 -12.27 2.10
C MET A 61 -2.78 -10.83 1.69
N ILE A 62 -2.50 -9.89 2.59
CA ILE A 62 -2.39 -8.47 2.28
C ILE A 62 -0.93 -8.06 2.47
N THR A 63 -0.35 -7.43 1.46
CA THR A 63 0.97 -6.82 1.56
C THR A 63 0.84 -5.31 1.59
N MET A 64 1.52 -4.67 2.53
CA MET A 64 1.51 -3.22 2.78
C MET A 64 2.91 -2.66 2.55
N HIS A 65 3.12 -2.01 1.41
CA HIS A 65 4.36 -1.28 1.11
C HIS A 65 4.21 0.14 1.65
N LEU A 66 4.80 0.41 2.82
CA LEU A 66 4.70 1.69 3.53
C LEU A 66 6.00 2.49 3.38
N GLY A 67 6.17 3.14 2.24
CA GLY A 67 7.27 4.06 1.94
C GLY A 67 6.78 5.51 1.84
N SER A 68 7.53 6.38 1.15
CA SER A 68 7.03 7.72 0.77
C SER A 68 5.83 7.61 -0.18
N GLY A 69 5.86 6.63 -1.10
CA GLY A 69 4.68 6.12 -1.79
C GLY A 69 4.15 4.93 -1.03
N VAL A 70 2.84 4.84 -0.85
CA VAL A 70 2.18 3.77 -0.11
C VAL A 70 1.26 2.99 -1.03
N SER A 71 1.37 1.67 -1.02
CA SER A 71 0.44 0.80 -1.73
C SER A 71 0.14 -0.46 -0.92
N MET A 72 -1.04 -1.01 -1.18
CA MET A 72 -1.52 -2.25 -0.59
C MET A 72 -1.99 -3.18 -1.69
N THR A 73 -1.81 -4.47 -1.50
CA THR A 73 -2.22 -5.49 -2.48
C THR A 73 -2.88 -6.66 -1.76
N ALA A 74 -4.05 -7.05 -2.24
CA ALA A 74 -4.73 -8.27 -1.86
C ALA A 74 -4.24 -9.42 -2.75
N ILE A 75 -3.83 -10.52 -2.13
CA ILE A 75 -3.30 -11.71 -2.81
C ILE A 75 -4.13 -12.92 -2.38
N LYS A 76 -4.64 -13.64 -3.36
CA LYS A 76 -5.42 -14.86 -3.18
C LYS A 76 -5.09 -15.84 -4.30
N ASP A 77 -5.05 -17.14 -4.01
CA ASP A 77 -4.72 -18.19 -4.97
C ASP A 77 -3.39 -17.91 -5.71
N GLY A 78 -2.39 -17.37 -4.97
CA GLY A 78 -1.08 -17.02 -5.50
C GLY A 78 -1.06 -15.80 -6.44
N LYS A 79 -2.19 -15.07 -6.59
CA LYS A 79 -2.35 -13.98 -7.56
C LYS A 79 -2.79 -12.68 -6.88
N SER A 80 -2.38 -11.56 -7.46
CA SER A 80 -2.91 -10.25 -7.07
C SER A 80 -4.39 -10.18 -7.45
N LEU A 81 -5.25 -10.05 -6.44
CA LEU A 81 -6.69 -9.88 -6.61
C LEU A 81 -7.02 -8.40 -6.85
N ASP A 82 -6.47 -7.50 -6.04
CA ASP A 82 -6.62 -6.04 -6.19
C ASP A 82 -5.40 -5.31 -5.62
N THR A 83 -5.24 -4.04 -6.02
CA THR A 83 -4.19 -3.15 -5.53
C THR A 83 -4.75 -1.74 -5.29
N SER A 84 -4.18 -1.02 -4.32
CA SER A 84 -4.67 0.31 -3.93
C SER A 84 -4.34 1.42 -4.92
N MET A 85 -3.16 1.39 -5.55
CA MET A 85 -2.81 2.37 -6.57
C MET A 85 -3.57 2.11 -7.86
N GLY A 86 -3.96 3.19 -8.54
CA GLY A 86 -4.90 3.15 -9.65
C GLY A 86 -4.25 3.25 -11.04
N PHE A 87 -4.84 4.11 -11.88
CA PHE A 87 -4.31 4.49 -13.19
C PHE A 87 -2.91 5.10 -13.07
N THR A 88 -2.71 5.88 -12.01
CA THR A 88 -1.42 6.46 -11.59
C THR A 88 -1.13 6.10 -10.12
N PRO A 89 0.10 6.34 -9.63
CA PRO A 89 0.43 6.19 -8.22
C PRO A 89 -0.19 7.24 -7.27
N LEU A 90 -1.10 8.08 -7.76
CA LEU A 90 -1.81 9.09 -6.95
C LEU A 90 -2.94 8.47 -6.14
N ALA A 91 -3.71 7.55 -6.75
CA ALA A 91 -4.85 6.90 -6.10
C ALA A 91 -4.43 5.94 -4.98
N GLY A 92 -5.37 5.59 -4.12
CA GLY A 92 -5.19 4.64 -3.03
C GLY A 92 -5.19 5.30 -1.65
N VAL A 93 -4.34 4.80 -0.77
CA VAL A 93 -4.19 5.33 0.58
C VAL A 93 -3.47 6.68 0.60
N THR A 94 -3.66 7.46 1.66
CA THR A 94 -2.89 8.68 1.92
C THR A 94 -1.39 8.35 1.95
N MET A 95 -0.56 9.22 1.38
CA MET A 95 0.90 9.03 1.31
C MET A 95 1.63 10.25 1.90
N SER A 96 2.94 10.31 1.78
CA SER A 96 3.74 11.44 2.28
C SER A 96 3.25 12.79 1.74
N THR A 97 3.10 12.91 0.41
CA THR A 97 2.67 14.16 -0.26
C THR A 97 1.46 13.96 -1.18
N ARG A 98 1.02 12.71 -1.41
CA ARG A 98 -0.10 12.40 -2.29
C ARG A 98 -1.37 12.21 -1.49
N SER A 99 -2.47 12.74 -2.03
CA SER A 99 -3.79 12.69 -1.38
C SER A 99 -4.33 11.27 -1.18
N GLY A 100 -4.00 10.34 -2.08
CA GLY A 100 -4.75 9.10 -2.23
C GLY A 100 -6.13 9.35 -2.82
N ASP A 101 -7.09 8.46 -2.52
CA ASP A 101 -8.45 8.55 -3.05
C ASP A 101 -9.19 9.78 -2.54
N ILE A 102 -9.77 10.52 -3.48
CA ILE A 102 -10.67 11.66 -3.23
C ILE A 102 -11.91 11.55 -4.12
N ASP A 103 -12.93 12.30 -3.81
CA ASP A 103 -14.08 12.49 -4.69
C ASP A 103 -13.63 13.27 -5.95
N ALA A 104 -13.93 12.73 -7.14
CA ALA A 104 -13.56 13.36 -8.40
C ALA A 104 -14.17 14.77 -8.58
N SER A 105 -15.35 15.00 -8.02
CA SER A 105 -16.02 16.32 -8.06
C SER A 105 -15.27 17.38 -7.26
N LEU A 106 -14.54 16.95 -6.22
CA LEU A 106 -13.70 17.83 -5.40
C LEU A 106 -12.60 18.49 -6.23
N VAL A 107 -12.06 17.79 -7.23
CA VAL A 107 -11.04 18.34 -8.15
C VAL A 107 -11.57 19.60 -8.85
N ALA A 108 -12.73 19.48 -9.51
CA ALA A 108 -13.35 20.61 -10.21
C ALA A 108 -13.76 21.75 -9.27
N PHE A 109 -14.22 21.41 -8.05
CA PHE A 109 -14.56 22.40 -7.03
C PHE A 109 -13.34 23.20 -6.59
N LEU A 110 -12.23 22.51 -6.27
CA LEU A 110 -11.00 23.16 -5.82
C LEU A 110 -10.35 24.00 -6.93
N MET A 111 -10.36 23.54 -8.18
CA MET A 111 -9.88 24.33 -9.31
C MET A 111 -10.60 25.70 -9.40
N LYS A 112 -11.93 25.71 -9.22
CA LYS A 112 -12.70 26.97 -9.18
C LYS A 112 -12.35 27.83 -7.98
N LYS A 113 -12.15 27.25 -6.79
CA LYS A 113 -11.86 28.01 -5.56
C LYS A 113 -10.46 28.60 -5.55
N LEU A 114 -9.50 27.92 -6.16
CA LEU A 114 -8.10 28.32 -6.23
C LEU A 114 -7.76 29.08 -7.53
N ASP A 115 -8.75 29.33 -8.41
CA ASP A 115 -8.60 29.93 -9.75
C ASP A 115 -7.59 29.19 -10.65
N ILE A 116 -7.46 27.88 -10.48
CA ILE A 116 -6.61 27.01 -11.30
C ILE A 116 -7.35 26.68 -12.60
N LYS A 117 -6.71 26.93 -13.74
CA LYS A 117 -7.29 26.68 -15.07
C LYS A 117 -6.76 25.39 -15.69
N ASP A 118 -5.52 25.03 -15.35
CA ASP A 118 -4.87 23.82 -15.86
C ASP A 118 -5.13 22.64 -14.93
N PRO A 119 -5.79 21.56 -15.40
CA PRO A 119 -5.98 20.34 -14.61
C PRO A 119 -4.67 19.71 -14.14
N GLU A 120 -3.57 19.85 -14.89
CA GLU A 120 -2.28 19.28 -14.52
C GLU A 120 -1.69 19.98 -13.28
N GLU A 121 -1.91 21.29 -13.13
CA GLU A 121 -1.54 22.03 -11.93
C GLU A 121 -2.29 21.49 -10.68
N MET A 122 -3.59 21.21 -10.84
CA MET A 122 -4.36 20.61 -9.73
C MET A 122 -3.88 19.21 -9.39
N ILE A 123 -3.57 18.39 -10.39
CA ILE A 123 -2.98 17.05 -10.17
C ILE A 123 -1.62 17.15 -9.48
N ASP A 124 -0.82 18.15 -9.78
CA ASP A 124 0.46 18.41 -9.10
C ASP A 124 0.27 18.76 -7.62
N ILE A 125 -0.76 19.55 -7.27
CA ILE A 125 -1.12 19.81 -5.86
C ILE A 125 -1.47 18.51 -5.15
N LEU A 126 -2.28 17.66 -5.76
CA LEU A 126 -2.67 16.36 -5.19
C LEU A 126 -1.48 15.41 -5.02
N ASN A 127 -0.47 15.49 -5.89
CA ASN A 127 0.74 14.68 -5.83
C ASN A 127 1.81 15.19 -4.86
N LYS A 128 1.98 16.53 -4.77
CA LYS A 128 3.17 17.14 -4.15
C LYS A 128 2.87 17.96 -2.89
N LYS A 129 1.61 18.41 -2.70
CA LYS A 129 1.23 19.33 -1.63
C LYS A 129 0.07 18.81 -0.76
N SER A 130 -0.25 17.54 -0.87
CA SER A 130 -1.32 16.85 -0.17
C SER A 130 -0.76 15.79 0.79
N GLY A 131 -1.49 14.72 1.04
CA GLY A 131 -1.05 13.64 1.93
C GLY A 131 -0.84 14.09 3.36
N ILE A 132 0.03 13.38 4.10
CA ILE A 132 0.33 13.75 5.49
C ILE A 132 1.00 15.12 5.59
N TYR A 133 1.77 15.51 4.58
CA TYR A 133 2.34 16.86 4.48
C TYR A 133 1.27 17.94 4.37
N GLY A 134 0.33 17.77 3.46
CA GLY A 134 -0.75 18.76 3.26
C GLY A 134 -1.69 18.87 4.46
N ILE A 135 -1.94 17.78 5.20
CA ILE A 135 -2.80 17.77 6.39
C ILE A 135 -2.06 18.40 7.56
N SER A 136 -0.82 18.01 7.82
CA SER A 136 -0.05 18.49 8.97
C SER A 136 0.48 19.91 8.80
N GLY A 137 0.69 20.34 7.55
CA GLY A 137 1.39 21.60 7.23
C GLY A 137 2.83 21.66 7.75
N LEU A 138 3.43 20.50 8.10
CA LEU A 138 4.73 20.42 8.73
C LEU A 138 5.75 19.68 7.87
N SER A 139 5.56 18.38 7.67
CA SER A 139 6.57 17.50 7.07
C SER A 139 5.91 16.33 6.32
N PRO A 140 6.51 15.84 5.23
CA PRO A 140 6.11 14.59 4.59
C PRO A 140 6.65 13.35 5.32
N ASP A 141 7.45 13.52 6.37
CA ASP A 141 8.07 12.44 7.14
C ASP A 141 7.25 12.13 8.39
N MET A 142 6.75 10.89 8.50
CA MET A 142 5.96 10.43 9.63
C MET A 142 6.69 10.60 10.98
N ARG A 143 8.02 10.48 10.99
CA ARG A 143 8.83 10.63 12.20
C ARG A 143 8.75 12.04 12.79
N ASP A 144 8.60 13.07 11.97
CA ASP A 144 8.44 14.44 12.43
C ASP A 144 7.05 14.68 12.99
N LEU A 145 6.03 14.04 12.40
CA LEU A 145 4.66 14.09 12.92
C LEU A 145 4.57 13.38 14.28
N GLU A 146 5.21 12.23 14.43
CA GLU A 146 5.25 11.50 15.71
C GLU A 146 5.88 12.31 16.84
N LYS A 147 6.95 13.06 16.56
CA LYS A 147 7.63 13.93 17.54
C LYS A 147 6.75 15.10 17.99
N THR A 148 5.88 15.58 17.11
CA THR A 148 5.12 16.81 17.33
C THR A 148 3.63 16.60 17.62
N ARG A 149 3.14 15.35 17.60
CA ARG A 149 1.72 15.01 17.70
C ARG A 149 1.03 15.48 18.99
N GLU A 150 1.77 15.57 20.09
CA GLU A 150 1.23 16.01 21.38
C GLU A 150 1.06 17.53 21.44
N GLU A 151 1.89 18.27 20.69
CA GLU A 151 1.90 19.73 20.65
C GLU A 151 1.11 20.30 19.46
N ARG A 152 0.97 19.51 18.39
CA ARG A 152 0.32 19.91 17.13
C ARG A 152 -0.83 18.95 16.77
N PRO A 153 -2.09 19.37 16.96
CA PRO A 153 -3.25 18.54 16.62
C PRO A 153 -3.28 18.11 15.14
N GLU A 154 -2.75 18.92 14.23
CA GLU A 154 -2.68 18.60 12.79
C GLU A 154 -1.73 17.44 12.51
N SER A 155 -0.66 17.28 13.30
CA SER A 155 0.24 16.13 13.19
C SER A 155 -0.48 14.84 13.62
N GLN A 156 -1.19 14.87 14.74
CA GLN A 156 -2.01 13.73 15.17
C GLN A 156 -3.11 13.41 14.16
N LEU A 157 -3.82 14.43 13.64
CA LEU A 157 -4.85 14.25 12.62
C LEU A 157 -4.32 13.59 11.35
N ALA A 158 -3.12 13.98 10.90
CA ALA A 158 -2.49 13.39 9.71
C ALA A 158 -2.17 11.90 9.94
N ILE A 159 -1.66 11.53 11.13
CA ILE A 159 -1.42 10.14 11.53
C ILE A 159 -2.74 9.35 11.53
N ASP A 160 -3.79 9.90 12.14
CA ASP A 160 -5.08 9.23 12.27
C ASP A 160 -5.74 9.00 10.91
N ILE A 161 -5.69 9.98 10.01
CA ILE A 161 -6.19 9.85 8.63
C ILE A 161 -5.39 8.77 7.90
N PHE A 162 -4.07 8.77 8.02
CA PHE A 162 -3.20 7.79 7.38
C PHE A 162 -3.57 6.37 7.82
N VAL A 163 -3.61 6.11 9.13
CA VAL A 163 -3.98 4.81 9.69
C VAL A 163 -5.40 4.41 9.28
N ASN A 164 -6.36 5.34 9.37
CA ASN A 164 -7.75 5.05 9.01
C ASN A 164 -7.89 4.63 7.53
N ARG A 165 -7.13 5.23 6.63
CA ARG A 165 -7.12 4.84 5.21
C ARG A 165 -6.55 3.43 5.01
N LEU A 166 -5.48 3.07 5.73
CA LEU A 166 -4.94 1.70 5.70
C LEU A 166 -5.98 0.68 6.16
N ILE A 167 -6.64 0.94 7.29
CA ILE A 167 -7.66 0.04 7.86
C ILE A 167 -8.85 -0.14 6.91
N LYS A 168 -9.31 0.91 6.24
CA LYS A 168 -10.38 0.82 5.23
C LYS A 168 -9.98 -0.12 4.08
N TYR A 169 -8.76 -0.01 3.58
CA TYR A 169 -8.27 -0.89 2.52
C TYR A 169 -8.14 -2.34 2.99
N VAL A 170 -7.62 -2.57 4.22
CA VAL A 170 -7.60 -3.93 4.79
C VAL A 170 -9.02 -4.49 4.86
N GLY A 171 -9.98 -3.73 5.38
CA GLY A 171 -11.38 -4.19 5.50
C GLY A 171 -11.98 -4.57 4.14
N SER A 172 -11.78 -3.73 3.11
CA SER A 172 -12.27 -4.03 1.76
C SER A 172 -11.61 -5.29 1.18
N TYR A 173 -10.31 -5.45 1.38
CA TYR A 173 -9.56 -6.61 0.88
C TYR A 173 -9.93 -7.90 1.60
N VAL A 174 -10.12 -7.85 2.92
CA VAL A 174 -10.63 -9.00 3.68
C VAL A 174 -11.98 -9.46 3.15
N ALA A 175 -12.88 -8.49 2.85
CA ALA A 175 -14.20 -8.80 2.30
C ALA A 175 -14.12 -9.49 0.93
N ILE A 176 -13.34 -8.96 -0.02
CA ILE A 176 -13.25 -9.54 -1.37
C ILE A 176 -12.47 -10.87 -1.40
N MET A 177 -11.53 -11.09 -0.47
CA MET A 177 -10.81 -12.37 -0.34
C MET A 177 -11.63 -13.42 0.42
N GLY A 178 -12.63 -13.00 1.22
CA GLY A 178 -13.37 -13.87 2.12
C GLY A 178 -12.54 -14.32 3.33
N GLY A 179 -11.70 -13.44 3.87
CA GLY A 179 -10.84 -13.66 5.03
C GLY A 179 -9.42 -13.13 4.85
N LEU A 180 -8.60 -13.34 5.89
CA LEU A 180 -7.19 -12.93 5.93
C LEU A 180 -6.40 -13.95 6.76
N ASP A 181 -5.31 -14.46 6.19
CA ASP A 181 -4.39 -15.36 6.89
C ASP A 181 -3.08 -14.63 7.26
N VAL A 182 -2.64 -13.72 6.39
CA VAL A 182 -1.32 -13.07 6.52
C VAL A 182 -1.39 -11.59 6.18
N LEU A 183 -0.78 -10.77 7.05
CA LEU A 183 -0.51 -9.36 6.81
C LEU A 183 1.01 -9.15 6.74
N VAL A 184 1.52 -8.65 5.62
CA VAL A 184 2.95 -8.37 5.43
C VAL A 184 3.17 -6.86 5.40
N ILE A 185 4.09 -6.37 6.22
CA ILE A 185 4.49 -4.97 6.29
C ILE A 185 5.92 -4.84 5.76
N THR A 186 6.16 -3.85 4.90
CA THR A 186 7.43 -3.63 4.23
C THR A 186 7.67 -2.16 3.89
N ALA A 187 8.84 -1.86 3.35
CA ALA A 187 9.35 -0.53 2.98
C ALA A 187 9.63 0.39 4.17
N GLY A 188 10.27 1.53 3.88
CA GLY A 188 10.97 2.34 4.88
C GLY A 188 10.20 2.66 6.15
N MET A 189 8.95 3.15 6.05
CA MET A 189 8.09 3.39 7.22
C MET A 189 7.67 2.05 7.86
N GLY A 190 7.25 1.08 7.05
CA GLY A 190 6.86 -0.24 7.54
C GLY A 190 8.00 -0.94 8.29
N GLU A 191 9.23 -0.82 7.79
CA GLU A 191 10.42 -1.46 8.35
C GLU A 191 10.97 -0.73 9.58
N GLY A 192 10.86 0.61 9.60
CA GLY A 192 11.50 1.45 10.61
C GLY A 192 10.56 1.99 11.70
N ASP A 193 9.25 1.90 11.55
CA ASP A 193 8.31 2.52 12.51
C ASP A 193 7.55 1.45 13.33
N ILE A 194 8.09 1.16 14.51
CA ILE A 194 7.53 0.19 15.47
C ILE A 194 6.13 0.62 15.94
N LEU A 195 5.94 1.91 16.21
CA LEU A 195 4.66 2.44 16.70
C LEU A 195 3.58 2.35 15.63
N MET A 196 3.91 2.64 14.38
CA MET A 196 2.99 2.52 13.27
C MET A 196 2.50 1.08 13.10
N ARG A 197 3.41 0.11 13.14
CA ARG A 197 3.04 -1.32 13.06
C ARG A 197 2.12 -1.73 14.20
N GLN A 198 2.41 -1.27 15.43
CA GLN A 198 1.56 -1.55 16.59
C GLN A 198 0.17 -0.96 16.42
N ARG A 199 0.06 0.32 16.02
CA ARG A 199 -1.24 0.98 15.76
C ARG A 199 -2.06 0.26 14.69
N ILE A 200 -1.42 -0.18 13.63
CA ILE A 200 -2.10 -0.96 12.59
C ILE A 200 -2.64 -2.26 13.18
N GLY A 201 -1.81 -2.98 13.93
CA GLY A 201 -2.20 -4.23 14.59
C GLY A 201 -3.38 -4.05 15.54
N ASP A 202 -3.31 -3.06 16.44
CA ASP A 202 -4.36 -2.77 17.43
C ASP A 202 -5.70 -2.47 16.75
N ARG A 203 -5.68 -1.70 15.64
CA ARG A 203 -6.88 -1.35 14.87
C ARG A 203 -7.45 -2.54 14.06
N LEU A 204 -6.70 -3.62 13.90
CA LEU A 204 -7.10 -4.83 13.18
C LEU A 204 -7.38 -6.03 14.10
N SER A 205 -7.37 -5.82 15.42
CA SER A 205 -7.57 -6.88 16.42
C SER A 205 -8.87 -7.67 16.21
N TYR A 206 -9.94 -7.02 15.77
CA TYR A 206 -11.22 -7.69 15.49
C TYR A 206 -11.16 -8.68 14.29
N PHE A 207 -10.13 -8.60 13.44
CA PHE A 207 -9.83 -9.63 12.42
C PHE A 207 -8.98 -10.79 12.97
N GLY A 208 -8.57 -10.72 14.23
CA GLY A 208 -7.67 -11.70 14.86
C GLY A 208 -6.20 -11.41 14.61
N VAL A 209 -5.86 -10.14 14.39
CA VAL A 209 -4.48 -9.65 14.38
C VAL A 209 -4.05 -9.34 15.81
N GLU A 210 -2.96 -9.95 16.26
CA GLU A 210 -2.36 -9.69 17.57
C GLU A 210 -0.85 -9.50 17.39
N VAL A 211 -0.40 -8.25 17.44
CA VAL A 211 1.03 -7.90 17.36
C VAL A 211 1.67 -8.08 18.73
N ASP A 212 2.76 -8.85 18.78
CA ASP A 212 3.58 -9.01 19.96
C ASP A 212 4.57 -7.82 20.10
N PRO A 213 4.49 -7.02 21.17
CA PRO A 213 5.34 -5.83 21.31
C PRO A 213 6.85 -6.13 21.34
N GLU A 214 7.26 -7.28 21.90
CA GLU A 214 8.68 -7.67 21.96
C GLU A 214 9.17 -8.12 20.58
N ARG A 215 8.38 -8.92 19.87
CA ARG A 215 8.69 -9.33 18.50
C ARG A 215 8.65 -8.16 17.54
N ASN A 216 7.75 -7.19 17.76
CA ASN A 216 7.65 -5.98 16.96
C ASN A 216 8.80 -4.99 17.19
N ASN A 217 9.51 -5.09 18.33
CA ASN A 217 10.64 -4.21 18.64
C ASN A 217 11.88 -4.57 17.80
N VAL A 218 11.79 -4.38 16.50
CA VAL A 218 12.84 -4.69 15.51
C VAL A 218 12.74 -3.71 14.33
N MET A 219 13.87 -3.41 13.70
CA MET A 219 13.93 -2.56 12.50
C MET A 219 14.61 -3.29 11.36
N ALA A 220 14.06 -3.18 10.15
CA ALA A 220 14.63 -3.69 8.90
C ALA A 220 15.13 -5.16 8.97
N GLN A 221 14.45 -6.00 9.72
CA GLN A 221 14.79 -7.41 9.89
C GLN A 221 13.56 -8.28 9.64
N GLU A 222 13.71 -9.34 8.85
CA GLU A 222 12.66 -10.32 8.65
C GLU A 222 12.24 -10.97 9.97
N ARG A 223 10.94 -10.89 10.28
CA ARG A 223 10.39 -11.45 11.51
C ARG A 223 8.87 -11.63 11.42
N ILE A 224 8.38 -12.70 12.03
CA ILE A 224 6.96 -12.81 12.40
C ILE A 224 6.79 -12.00 13.68
N ILE A 225 6.01 -10.92 13.61
CA ILE A 225 5.80 -9.97 14.71
C ILE A 225 4.46 -10.15 15.43
N SER A 226 3.63 -11.10 14.99
CA SER A 226 2.41 -11.49 15.70
C SER A 226 2.69 -12.51 16.80
N THR A 227 1.77 -12.60 17.77
CA THR A 227 1.78 -13.66 18.79
C THR A 227 1.58 -15.03 18.15
N ASP A 228 1.87 -16.10 18.89
CA ASP A 228 1.65 -17.47 18.39
C ASP A 228 0.16 -17.79 18.26
N ASP A 229 -0.69 -17.19 19.11
CA ASP A 229 -2.14 -17.38 19.11
C ASP A 229 -2.88 -16.48 18.11
N SER A 230 -2.18 -15.50 17.50
CA SER A 230 -2.76 -14.63 16.48
C SER A 230 -3.30 -15.46 15.31
N LYS A 231 -4.58 -15.27 14.98
CA LYS A 231 -5.23 -15.93 13.84
C LYS A 231 -4.65 -15.46 12.51
N VAL A 232 -4.35 -14.18 12.41
CA VAL A 232 -3.69 -13.57 11.26
C VAL A 232 -2.21 -13.39 11.59
N LYS A 233 -1.33 -14.03 10.83
CA LYS A 233 0.11 -13.85 11.02
C LYS A 233 0.54 -12.51 10.46
N VAL A 234 1.27 -11.72 11.27
CA VAL A 234 1.84 -10.43 10.84
C VAL A 234 3.33 -10.59 10.68
N LEU A 235 3.82 -10.26 9.49
CA LEU A 235 5.22 -10.38 9.14
C LEU A 235 5.82 -9.02 8.77
N LEU A 236 7.00 -8.75 9.30
CA LEU A 236 7.90 -7.72 8.79
C LEU A 236 8.84 -8.37 7.79
N VAL A 237 8.81 -7.91 6.54
CA VAL A 237 9.66 -8.43 5.47
C VAL A 237 10.28 -7.26 4.73
N PRO A 238 11.57 -6.93 4.95
CA PRO A 238 12.25 -5.91 4.17
C PRO A 238 12.20 -6.24 2.68
N THR A 239 11.83 -5.23 1.86
CA THR A 239 11.74 -5.44 0.41
C THR A 239 13.12 -5.56 -0.21
N ASN A 240 13.24 -6.43 -1.23
CA ASN A 240 14.45 -6.58 -2.04
C ASN A 240 14.07 -6.70 -3.51
N GLU A 241 13.85 -5.55 -4.14
CA GLU A 241 13.42 -5.48 -5.54
C GLU A 241 14.53 -5.92 -6.50
N GLU A 242 15.80 -5.70 -6.14
CA GLU A 242 16.97 -6.08 -6.97
C GLU A 242 17.07 -7.61 -7.12
N VAL A 243 16.90 -8.35 -6.02
CA VAL A 243 16.87 -9.82 -6.06
C VAL A 243 15.74 -10.33 -6.94
N MET A 244 14.58 -9.67 -6.89
CA MET A 244 13.44 -10.07 -7.70
C MET A 244 13.69 -9.83 -9.18
N ILE A 245 14.30 -8.71 -9.54
CA ILE A 245 14.72 -8.40 -10.92
C ILE A 245 15.76 -9.41 -11.39
N ALA A 246 16.73 -9.74 -10.54
CA ALA A 246 17.76 -10.75 -10.88
C ALA A 246 17.13 -12.14 -11.15
N ARG A 247 16.19 -12.58 -10.30
CA ARG A 247 15.43 -13.84 -10.52
C ARG A 247 14.65 -13.82 -11.84
N ASP A 248 14.01 -12.71 -12.17
CA ASP A 248 13.29 -12.55 -13.44
C ASP A 248 14.23 -12.62 -14.64
N VAL A 249 15.40 -11.97 -14.58
CA VAL A 249 16.44 -12.03 -15.64
C VAL A 249 16.94 -13.47 -15.82
N MET A 250 17.24 -14.18 -14.74
CA MET A 250 17.67 -15.58 -14.80
C MET A 250 16.59 -16.47 -15.42
N SER A 251 15.34 -16.30 -15.02
CA SER A 251 14.20 -17.07 -15.54
C SER A 251 13.98 -16.84 -17.05
N VAL A 252 14.03 -15.59 -17.49
CA VAL A 252 13.83 -15.23 -18.91
C VAL A 252 15.04 -15.59 -19.76
N GLY A 253 16.26 -15.46 -19.20
CA GLY A 253 17.51 -15.77 -19.89
C GLY A 253 17.88 -17.25 -19.93
N GLN A 254 17.08 -18.13 -19.27
CA GLN A 254 17.42 -19.55 -19.08
C GLN A 254 18.84 -19.75 -18.49
N ILE A 255 19.34 -18.78 -17.75
CA ILE A 255 20.64 -18.82 -17.09
C ILE A 255 20.47 -19.64 -15.81
N LYS A 256 21.20 -20.74 -15.70
CA LYS A 256 21.24 -21.61 -14.51
C LYS A 256 22.19 -21.06 -13.46
#